data_9a4129e2e7fe364fb02a07d00a8c06e5
#
_entry.id   9a4129e2e7fe364fb02a07d00a8c06e5
#
_cell.length_a   1.000
_cell.length_b   1.000
_cell.length_c   1.000
_cell.angle_alpha   90.00
_cell.angle_beta   90.00
_cell.angle_gamma   90.00
#
_symmetry.space_group_name_H-M   'P 1'
#
loop_
_entity.id
_entity.type
_entity.pdbx_description
1 polymer ?
#
loop_
_entity_poly.entity_id
_entity_poly.type
_entity_poly.pdbx_seq_one_letter_code
_entity_poly.pdbx_strand_id
1 'polypeptide(L)'
;MNRFFKDVRTIERMKRGPLGCYITFYGDQLLAHGYRRKSCRRKLQLAADFIRWLDRKKILANQVLAKHVGDYLQSRKRSGVGIHLGDRAAVIDFLKLLRERKVTMERIPQPPVTPSQELLKEYDLYLQKERALSPATRINYVPFIGRFLVGRFGRGRVDLSRLRAVDVLKFVRRTAGQLKNKRVLLMTTALRSFLRFARYRGDITLDLAACVPPIASWSLSTLPKSLPPAQVEPVLANVRQRSTAVGRRDHAILSLLARLGLRGGEVGNLVLEDIDWENSRIAIRGKGNRVAHLPMPADVGKAITAYLQNGRPRVPGERRLFLRARAPLTGFKGQGSVGSVVKHALERAKIDSPRKGSHQFRHTLASTMLQKGSSLREIGEVLRHRSPDTTAIYAKVDFLSLRSLALPWPGGVP
;
A
#
# COMPACT_ATOMS: atom_id res chain seq x y z
N MET A 1 -27.08 4.78 22.02
CA MET A 1 -26.54 3.75 22.95
C MET A 1 -27.48 2.56 23.09
N ASN A 2 -28.80 2.76 23.14
CA ASN A 2 -29.80 1.67 23.25
C ASN A 2 -29.70 0.60 22.13
N ARG A 3 -29.14 0.98 20.96
CA ARG A 3 -28.85 0.03 19.87
C ARG A 3 -27.76 -1.00 20.22
N PHE A 4 -26.93 -0.72 21.23
CA PHE A 4 -25.81 -1.57 21.63
C PHE A 4 -26.06 -2.30 22.95
N PHE A 5 -26.63 -1.63 23.93
CA PHE A 5 -26.86 -2.14 25.29
C PHE A 5 -28.34 -1.99 25.66
N LYS A 6 -28.88 -3.02 26.30
CA LYS A 6 -30.30 -3.03 26.78
C LYS A 6 -30.41 -2.42 28.20
N ASP A 7 -29.38 -2.63 29.00
CA ASP A 7 -29.35 -2.20 30.39
C ASP A 7 -28.99 -0.72 30.53
N VAL A 8 -29.90 0.05 31.12
CA VAL A 8 -29.79 1.50 31.33
C VAL A 8 -28.60 1.84 32.23
N ARG A 9 -28.41 1.06 33.30
CA ARG A 9 -27.29 1.27 34.26
C ARG A 9 -25.94 1.12 33.57
N THR A 10 -25.81 0.18 32.65
CA THR A 10 -24.60 0.02 31.84
C THR A 10 -24.34 1.23 30.93
N ILE A 11 -25.41 1.77 30.31
CA ILE A 11 -25.30 2.97 29.45
C ILE A 11 -24.88 4.18 30.26
N GLU A 12 -25.46 4.41 31.41
CA GLU A 12 -25.13 5.52 32.31
C GLU A 12 -23.68 5.41 32.81
N ARG A 13 -23.26 4.21 33.23
CA ARG A 13 -21.88 3.95 33.66
C ARG A 13 -20.88 4.21 32.55
N MET A 14 -21.21 3.93 31.30
CA MET A 14 -20.34 4.20 30.16
C MET A 14 -20.23 5.69 29.80
N LYS A 15 -21.27 6.46 30.10
CA LYS A 15 -21.32 7.90 29.87
C LYS A 15 -20.71 8.75 30.99
N ARG A 16 -20.31 8.14 32.10
CA ARG A 16 -19.68 8.85 33.22
C ARG A 16 -18.32 9.44 32.83
N GLY A 17 -18.02 10.63 33.34
CA GLY A 17 -16.79 11.36 33.11
C GLY A 17 -16.87 12.36 31.96
N PRO A 18 -15.90 13.28 31.86
CA PRO A 18 -15.92 14.42 30.96
C PRO A 18 -15.92 14.06 29.46
N LEU A 19 -15.48 12.85 29.12
CA LEU A 19 -15.46 12.32 27.74
C LEU A 19 -16.60 11.34 27.45
N GLY A 20 -17.49 11.07 28.44
CA GLY A 20 -18.53 10.06 28.32
C GLY A 20 -19.59 10.36 27.26
N CYS A 21 -19.91 11.64 27.01
CA CYS A 21 -20.83 12.05 25.96
C CYS A 21 -20.36 11.61 24.54
N TYR A 22 -19.04 11.51 24.32
CA TYR A 22 -18.46 11.14 23.02
C TYR A 22 -18.58 9.64 22.71
N ILE A 23 -18.89 8.80 23.69
CA ILE A 23 -19.11 7.36 23.47
C ILE A 23 -20.27 7.11 22.51
N THR A 24 -21.33 7.92 22.57
CA THR A 24 -22.45 7.79 21.64
C THR A 24 -22.04 8.08 20.22
N PHE A 25 -21.33 9.16 19.99
CA PHE A 25 -20.78 9.51 18.69
C PHE A 25 -19.81 8.45 18.15
N TYR A 26 -18.99 7.87 19.03
CA TYR A 26 -18.11 6.77 18.65
C TYR A 26 -18.90 5.53 18.21
N GLY A 27 -19.98 5.22 18.90
CA GLY A 27 -20.88 4.13 18.53
C GLY A 27 -21.50 4.32 17.15
N ASP A 28 -21.98 5.51 16.85
CA ASP A 28 -22.56 5.85 15.54
C ASP A 28 -21.49 5.80 14.43
N GLN A 29 -20.28 6.30 14.68
CA GLN A 29 -19.16 6.19 13.76
C GLN A 29 -18.76 4.73 13.48
N LEU A 30 -18.74 3.88 14.52
CA LEU A 30 -18.45 2.46 14.34
C LEU A 30 -19.50 1.77 13.46
N LEU A 31 -20.79 2.09 13.63
CA LEU A 31 -21.85 1.56 12.77
C LEU A 31 -21.71 2.06 11.33
N ALA A 32 -21.47 3.35 11.14
CA ALA A 32 -21.22 3.94 9.82
C ALA A 32 -20.04 3.29 9.11
N HIS A 33 -19.01 2.89 9.86
CA HIS A 33 -17.87 2.13 9.34
C HIS A 33 -18.15 0.63 9.15
N GLY A 34 -19.39 0.16 9.39
CA GLY A 34 -19.82 -1.21 9.15
C GLY A 34 -19.35 -2.23 10.19
N TYR A 35 -19.00 -1.80 11.40
CA TYR A 35 -18.71 -2.75 12.48
C TYR A 35 -19.97 -3.48 12.96
N ARG A 36 -19.86 -4.80 13.16
CA ARG A 36 -20.93 -5.60 13.74
C ARG A 36 -21.20 -5.19 15.20
N ARG A 37 -22.47 -5.26 15.65
CA ARG A 37 -22.88 -4.88 17.01
C ARG A 37 -21.99 -5.45 18.13
N LYS A 38 -21.61 -6.73 18.04
CA LYS A 38 -20.69 -7.36 19.01
C LYS A 38 -19.33 -6.64 19.07
N SER A 39 -18.78 -6.29 17.92
CA SER A 39 -17.51 -5.54 17.84
C SER A 39 -17.67 -4.11 18.34
N CYS A 40 -18.78 -3.45 18.04
CA CYS A 40 -19.08 -2.11 18.57
C CYS A 40 -19.16 -2.13 20.09
N ARG A 41 -19.92 -3.07 20.68
CA ARG A 41 -20.01 -3.21 22.14
C ARG A 41 -18.64 -3.29 22.80
N ARG A 42 -17.78 -4.17 22.28
CA ARG A 42 -16.44 -4.34 22.82
C ARG A 42 -15.58 -3.08 22.71
N LYS A 43 -15.62 -2.41 21.54
CA LYS A 43 -14.87 -1.16 21.33
C LYS A 43 -15.39 -0.02 22.22
N LEU A 44 -16.72 0.07 22.42
CA LEU A 44 -17.35 1.05 23.30
C LEU A 44 -16.98 0.80 24.76
N GLN A 45 -17.03 -0.47 25.22
CA GLN A 45 -16.59 -0.85 26.57
C GLN A 45 -15.13 -0.45 26.80
N LEU A 46 -14.25 -0.74 25.81
CA LEU A 46 -12.84 -0.38 25.90
C LEU A 46 -12.62 1.14 25.96
N ALA A 47 -13.38 1.92 25.17
CA ALA A 47 -13.33 3.38 25.24
C ALA A 47 -13.82 3.93 26.59
N ALA A 48 -14.90 3.37 27.13
CA ALA A 48 -15.41 3.72 28.45
C ALA A 48 -14.41 3.38 29.57
N ASP A 49 -13.75 2.22 29.48
CA ASP A 49 -12.69 1.84 30.42
C ASP A 49 -11.48 2.79 30.35
N PHE A 50 -11.12 3.21 29.13
CA PHE A 50 -10.06 4.20 28.91
C PHE A 50 -10.41 5.54 29.53
N ILE A 51 -11.65 6.02 29.36
CA ILE A 51 -12.13 7.28 29.97
C ILE A 51 -12.02 7.20 31.49
N ARG A 52 -12.49 6.09 32.11
CA ARG A 52 -12.36 5.91 33.57
C ARG A 52 -10.92 5.83 34.04
N TRP A 53 -10.03 5.27 33.23
CA TRP A 53 -8.60 5.24 33.53
C TRP A 53 -7.99 6.67 33.50
N LEU A 54 -8.37 7.50 32.50
CA LEU A 54 -7.96 8.89 32.40
C LEU A 54 -8.44 9.67 33.64
N ASP A 55 -9.70 9.52 34.02
CA ASP A 55 -10.31 10.16 35.17
C ASP A 55 -9.58 9.81 36.47
N ARG A 56 -9.34 8.53 36.73
CA ARG A 56 -8.54 8.07 37.88
C ARG A 56 -7.11 8.63 37.91
N LYS A 57 -6.55 8.87 36.74
CA LYS A 57 -5.21 9.51 36.60
C LYS A 57 -5.27 11.04 36.62
N LYS A 58 -6.46 11.61 36.79
CA LYS A 58 -6.70 13.08 36.76
C LYS A 58 -6.18 13.74 35.48
N ILE A 59 -6.26 13.06 34.33
CA ILE A 59 -5.83 13.55 33.03
C ILE A 59 -7.02 14.27 32.37
N LEU A 60 -6.91 15.57 32.21
CA LEU A 60 -7.94 16.39 31.58
C LEU A 60 -8.08 16.06 30.08
N ALA A 61 -9.29 16.26 29.52
CA ALA A 61 -9.58 15.95 28.11
C ALA A 61 -8.60 16.60 27.13
N ASN A 62 -8.22 17.86 27.36
CA ASN A 62 -7.26 18.60 26.54
C ASN A 62 -5.81 18.12 26.69
N GLN A 63 -5.49 17.33 27.71
CA GLN A 63 -4.16 16.78 27.99
C GLN A 63 -3.97 15.36 27.46
N VAL A 64 -5.01 14.75 26.89
CA VAL A 64 -4.96 13.38 26.41
C VAL A 64 -4.06 13.25 25.19
N LEU A 65 -2.98 12.49 25.32
CA LEU A 65 -1.96 12.24 24.31
C LEU A 65 -1.96 10.79 23.85
N ALA A 66 -1.38 10.53 22.68
CA ALA A 66 -1.22 9.18 22.14
C ALA A 66 -0.43 8.22 23.06
N LYS A 67 0.51 8.74 23.89
CA LYS A 67 1.25 7.96 24.89
C LYS A 67 0.32 7.29 25.89
N HIS A 68 -0.74 7.97 26.34
CA HIS A 68 -1.70 7.47 27.31
C HIS A 68 -2.42 6.20 26.85
N VAL A 69 -2.49 5.93 25.53
CA VAL A 69 -2.98 4.64 25.00
C VAL A 69 -2.04 3.51 25.40
N GLY A 70 -0.73 3.73 25.29
CA GLY A 70 0.27 2.75 25.71
C GLY A 70 0.22 2.48 27.22
N ASP A 71 0.19 3.55 28.01
CA ASP A 71 0.16 3.50 29.46
C ASP A 71 -1.11 2.78 29.97
N TYR A 72 -2.27 3.10 29.36
CA TYR A 72 -3.54 2.43 29.66
C TYR A 72 -3.49 0.92 29.37
N LEU A 73 -3.01 0.54 28.18
CA LEU A 73 -2.94 -0.88 27.82
C LEU A 73 -1.96 -1.64 28.73
N GLN A 74 -0.85 -0.99 29.12
CA GLN A 74 0.10 -1.58 30.05
C GLN A 74 -0.53 -1.72 31.46
N SER A 75 -1.29 -0.74 31.91
CA SER A 75 -2.05 -0.80 33.16
C SER A 75 -3.04 -1.97 33.16
N ARG A 76 -3.80 -2.17 32.07
CA ARG A 76 -4.70 -3.33 31.91
C ARG A 76 -3.96 -4.66 32.03
N LYS A 77 -2.80 -4.76 31.36
CA LYS A 77 -1.97 -5.99 31.42
C LYS A 77 -1.53 -6.29 32.84
N ARG A 78 -1.11 -5.27 33.59
CA ARG A 78 -0.70 -5.42 35.01
C ARG A 78 -1.85 -5.84 35.92
N SER A 79 -3.09 -5.45 35.58
CA SER A 79 -4.31 -5.86 36.32
C SER A 79 -4.88 -7.21 35.87
N GLY A 80 -4.10 -8.04 35.15
CA GLY A 80 -4.54 -9.37 34.70
C GLY A 80 -5.56 -9.37 33.57
N VAL A 81 -5.91 -8.20 33.00
CA VAL A 81 -6.89 -8.11 31.92
C VAL A 81 -6.19 -8.36 30.57
N GLY A 82 -6.64 -9.39 29.86
CA GLY A 82 -6.11 -9.75 28.56
C GLY A 82 -6.22 -8.63 27.53
N ILE A 83 -5.13 -8.37 26.79
CA ILE A 83 -5.11 -7.45 25.66
C ILE A 83 -5.33 -8.23 24.37
N HIS A 84 -6.31 -7.84 23.58
CA HIS A 84 -6.56 -8.45 22.28
C HIS A 84 -5.92 -7.65 21.14
N LEU A 85 -5.62 -8.37 20.06
CA LEU A 85 -5.21 -7.75 18.81
C LEU A 85 -6.32 -6.79 18.32
N GLY A 86 -6.02 -5.51 18.26
CA GLY A 86 -6.98 -4.46 17.88
C GLY A 86 -7.47 -3.57 19.00
N ASP A 87 -7.18 -3.87 20.28
CA ASP A 87 -7.56 -2.99 21.40
C ASP A 87 -6.86 -1.62 21.28
N ARG A 88 -5.57 -1.63 20.93
CA ARG A 88 -4.81 -0.40 20.65
C ARG A 88 -5.46 0.42 19.53
N ALA A 89 -5.85 -0.24 18.44
CA ALA A 89 -6.49 0.43 17.32
C ALA A 89 -7.85 1.03 17.72
N ALA A 90 -8.63 0.34 18.55
CA ALA A 90 -9.92 0.84 19.01
C ALA A 90 -9.80 2.11 19.86
N VAL A 91 -8.83 2.17 20.78
CA VAL A 91 -8.57 3.37 21.59
C VAL A 91 -8.02 4.50 20.73
N ILE A 92 -7.14 4.21 19.78
CA ILE A 92 -6.63 5.20 18.82
C ILE A 92 -7.76 5.75 17.94
N ASP A 93 -8.69 4.92 17.47
CA ASP A 93 -9.86 5.34 16.68
C ASP A 93 -10.76 6.27 17.51
N PHE A 94 -10.96 5.97 18.80
CA PHE A 94 -11.69 6.85 19.71
C PHE A 94 -10.95 8.19 19.91
N LEU A 95 -9.65 8.18 20.11
CA LEU A 95 -8.85 9.43 20.21
C LEU A 95 -8.91 10.28 18.94
N LYS A 96 -8.96 9.66 17.76
CA LYS A 96 -9.13 10.38 16.49
C LYS A 96 -10.47 11.11 16.45
N LEU A 97 -11.54 10.46 16.86
CA LEU A 97 -12.86 11.09 16.98
C LEU A 97 -12.83 12.29 17.91
N LEU A 98 -12.17 12.17 19.08
CA LEU A 98 -12.04 13.29 20.02
C LEU A 98 -11.24 14.46 19.43
N ARG A 99 -10.22 14.19 18.63
CA ARG A 99 -9.42 15.22 17.91
C ARG A 99 -10.23 15.89 16.81
N GLU A 100 -10.92 15.12 15.98
CA GLU A 100 -11.80 15.63 14.94
C GLU A 100 -12.85 16.57 15.51
N ARG A 101 -13.27 16.32 16.76
CA ARG A 101 -14.21 17.17 17.52
C ARG A 101 -13.54 18.26 18.35
N LYS A 102 -12.22 18.46 18.19
CA LYS A 102 -11.42 19.47 18.89
C LYS A 102 -11.49 19.37 20.43
N VAL A 103 -11.80 18.20 20.98
CA VAL A 103 -11.89 17.92 22.42
C VAL A 103 -10.51 17.68 23.02
N THR A 104 -9.66 17.01 22.28
CA THR A 104 -8.27 16.79 22.67
C THR A 104 -7.37 17.56 21.72
N MET A 105 -6.41 18.29 22.27
CA MET A 105 -5.44 19.00 21.45
C MET A 105 -4.50 18.01 20.74
N GLU A 106 -4.13 18.34 19.52
CA GLU A 106 -3.17 17.57 18.70
C GLU A 106 -1.71 17.78 19.13
N ARG A 107 -1.49 18.17 20.38
CA ARG A 107 -0.14 18.24 20.93
C ARG A 107 0.34 16.82 21.27
N ILE A 108 0.84 16.14 20.26
CA ILE A 108 2.00 15.29 20.48
C ILE A 108 3.12 16.31 20.82
N PRO A 109 3.76 16.28 22.00
CA PRO A 109 5.07 16.87 22.14
C PRO A 109 5.93 16.14 21.10
N GLN A 110 6.11 16.77 19.96
CA GLN A 110 7.09 16.24 19.02
C GLN A 110 8.41 16.35 19.81
N PRO A 111 9.16 15.26 19.95
CA PRO A 111 10.51 15.38 20.47
C PRO A 111 11.16 16.50 19.66
N PRO A 112 12.01 17.32 20.28
CA PRO A 112 12.65 18.43 19.59
C PRO A 112 13.16 17.92 18.24
N VAL A 113 12.72 18.61 17.18
CA VAL A 113 13.04 18.18 15.81
C VAL A 113 14.56 18.21 15.70
N THR A 114 15.17 17.06 15.47
CA THR A 114 16.63 17.02 15.35
C THR A 114 17.04 17.72 14.04
N PRO A 115 18.24 18.34 13.97
CA PRO A 115 18.73 18.98 12.76
C PRO A 115 18.66 18.06 11.53
N SER A 116 18.91 16.76 11.73
CA SER A 116 18.73 15.74 10.66
C SER A 116 17.27 15.63 10.20
N GLN A 117 16.28 15.76 11.09
CA GLN A 117 14.87 15.69 10.72
C GLN A 117 14.39 16.95 10.00
N GLU A 118 14.92 18.11 10.34
CA GLU A 118 14.66 19.36 9.63
C GLU A 118 15.15 19.27 8.19
N LEU A 119 16.40 18.90 8.00
CA LEU A 119 16.98 18.70 6.68
C LEU A 119 16.21 17.64 5.84
N LEU A 120 15.74 16.57 6.48
CA LEU A 120 14.92 15.55 5.80
C LEU A 120 13.55 16.10 5.36
N LYS A 121 12.94 17.01 6.14
CA LYS A 121 11.69 17.66 5.72
C LYS A 121 11.91 18.57 4.51
N GLU A 122 12.99 19.33 4.49
CA GLU A 122 13.35 20.19 3.37
C GLU A 122 13.64 19.36 2.11
N TYR A 123 14.38 18.26 2.26
CA TYR A 123 14.62 17.33 1.17
C TYR A 123 13.33 16.68 0.66
N ASP A 124 12.42 16.25 1.53
CA ASP A 124 11.12 15.70 1.14
C ASP A 124 10.28 16.73 0.37
N LEU A 125 10.31 18.00 0.81
CA LEU A 125 9.63 19.10 0.12
C LEU A 125 10.21 19.36 -1.27
N TYR A 126 11.54 19.37 -1.40
CA TYR A 126 12.23 19.44 -2.69
C TYR A 126 11.82 18.30 -3.63
N LEU A 127 11.81 17.05 -3.13
CA LEU A 127 11.37 15.90 -3.93
C LEU A 127 9.93 16.02 -4.39
N GLN A 128 9.07 16.65 -3.57
CA GLN A 128 7.67 16.87 -3.89
C GLN A 128 7.48 18.00 -4.89
N LYS A 129 8.01 19.18 -4.60
CA LYS A 129 7.70 20.42 -5.35
C LYS A 129 8.53 20.52 -6.62
N GLU A 130 9.85 20.34 -6.54
CA GLU A 130 10.75 20.57 -7.65
C GLU A 130 10.98 19.33 -8.52
N ARG A 131 10.99 18.14 -7.89
CA ARG A 131 11.18 16.88 -8.61
C ARG A 131 9.87 16.16 -8.94
N ALA A 132 8.73 16.67 -8.48
CA ALA A 132 7.38 16.09 -8.67
C ALA A 132 7.30 14.57 -8.43
N LEU A 133 8.08 14.07 -7.43
CA LEU A 133 8.12 12.64 -7.13
C LEU A 133 6.87 12.21 -6.38
N SER A 134 6.36 11.03 -6.74
CA SER A 134 5.20 10.44 -6.09
C SER A 134 5.45 10.20 -4.59
N PRO A 135 4.41 10.24 -3.73
CA PRO A 135 4.53 9.90 -2.32
C PRO A 135 5.18 8.52 -2.08
N ALA A 136 4.87 7.53 -2.93
CA ALA A 136 5.45 6.20 -2.85
C ALA A 136 6.98 6.20 -3.06
N THR A 137 7.51 7.06 -3.93
CA THR A 137 8.95 7.21 -4.13
C THR A 137 9.59 7.89 -2.92
N ARG A 138 8.99 8.98 -2.44
CA ARG A 138 9.49 9.76 -1.30
C ARG A 138 9.56 8.93 -0.02
N ILE A 139 8.52 8.17 0.29
CA ILE A 139 8.49 7.21 1.43
C ILE A 139 9.65 6.21 1.37
N ASN A 140 10.14 5.88 0.18
CA ASN A 140 11.27 4.99 0.03
C ASN A 140 12.63 5.69 0.09
N TYR A 141 12.74 6.96 -0.36
CA TYR A 141 14.00 7.70 -0.40
C TYR A 141 14.38 8.28 0.96
N VAL A 142 13.46 9.01 1.60
CA VAL A 142 13.73 9.74 2.84
C VAL A 142 14.30 8.87 3.96
N PRO A 143 13.84 7.63 4.21
CA PRO A 143 14.43 6.79 5.25
C PRO A 143 15.87 6.37 5.01
N PHE A 144 16.31 6.27 3.74
CA PHE A 144 17.72 5.98 3.45
C PHE A 144 18.61 7.15 3.82
N ILE A 145 18.15 8.37 3.50
CA ILE A 145 18.89 9.58 3.83
C ILE A 145 18.92 9.81 5.33
N GLY A 146 17.82 9.57 6.03
CA GLY A 146 17.79 9.61 7.49
C GLY A 146 18.84 8.71 8.14
N ARG A 147 18.98 7.48 7.64
CA ARG A 147 20.02 6.54 8.11
C ARG A 147 21.43 7.03 7.78
N PHE A 148 21.63 7.64 6.63
CA PHE A 148 22.92 8.24 6.24
C PHE A 148 23.30 9.36 7.18
N LEU A 149 22.41 10.33 7.39
CA LEU A 149 22.66 11.48 8.26
C LEU A 149 22.90 11.07 9.71
N VAL A 150 22.04 10.22 10.27
CA VAL A 150 22.23 9.71 11.64
C VAL A 150 23.53 8.90 11.77
N GLY A 151 23.87 8.12 10.76
CA GLY A 151 25.10 7.33 10.77
C GLY A 151 26.37 8.18 10.69
N ARG A 152 26.31 9.40 10.12
CA ARG A 152 27.45 10.31 9.98
C ARG A 152 27.53 11.37 11.08
N PHE A 153 26.40 11.94 11.46
CA PHE A 153 26.32 13.08 12.39
C PHE A 153 25.71 12.75 13.74
N GLY A 154 25.18 11.54 13.93
CA GLY A 154 24.46 11.17 15.14
C GLY A 154 23.17 11.98 15.30
N ARG A 155 22.91 12.45 16.53
CA ARG A 155 21.77 13.31 16.90
C ARG A 155 22.13 14.79 16.98
N GLY A 156 23.39 15.12 16.77
CA GLY A 156 23.91 16.49 16.87
C GLY A 156 23.68 17.36 15.63
N ARG A 157 24.41 18.45 15.54
CA ARG A 157 24.37 19.38 14.42
C ARG A 157 24.78 18.67 13.13
N VAL A 158 24.03 18.90 12.05
CA VAL A 158 24.35 18.40 10.70
C VAL A 158 25.13 19.48 9.95
N ASP A 159 26.39 19.21 9.70
CA ASP A 159 27.26 20.08 8.92
C ASP A 159 27.67 19.35 7.64
N LEU A 160 26.93 19.61 6.57
CA LEU A 160 27.13 18.95 5.28
C LEU A 160 28.44 19.35 4.61
N SER A 161 29.04 20.50 4.93
CA SER A 161 30.33 20.93 4.37
C SER A 161 31.48 19.99 4.74
N ARG A 162 31.32 19.23 5.84
CA ARG A 162 32.26 18.21 6.31
C ARG A 162 32.11 16.84 5.65
N LEU A 163 31.16 16.68 4.74
CA LEU A 163 31.01 15.41 4.02
C LEU A 163 32.15 15.20 3.04
N ARG A 164 32.70 13.99 3.05
CA ARG A 164 33.74 13.53 2.14
C ARG A 164 33.30 12.29 1.36
N ALA A 165 33.92 12.03 0.25
CA ALA A 165 33.67 10.83 -0.58
C ALA A 165 33.74 9.53 0.24
N VAL A 166 34.66 9.45 1.21
CA VAL A 166 34.84 8.29 2.08
C VAL A 166 33.58 8.02 2.95
N ASP A 167 32.86 9.06 3.37
CA ASP A 167 31.63 8.91 4.18
C ASP A 167 30.52 8.27 3.33
N VAL A 168 30.42 8.71 2.07
CA VAL A 168 29.46 8.18 1.08
C VAL A 168 29.75 6.71 0.80
N LEU A 169 31.01 6.38 0.50
CA LEU A 169 31.44 5.01 0.20
C LEU A 169 31.27 4.07 1.39
N LYS A 170 31.63 4.53 2.60
CA LYS A 170 31.46 3.76 3.84
C LYS A 170 29.98 3.43 4.12
N PHE A 171 29.08 4.41 3.91
CA PHE A 171 27.65 4.19 4.07
C PHE A 171 27.12 3.17 3.05
N VAL A 172 27.49 3.33 1.77
CA VAL A 172 27.06 2.40 0.70
C VAL A 172 27.54 0.99 0.99
N ARG A 173 28.84 0.80 1.28
CA ARG A 173 29.42 -0.52 1.59
C ARG A 173 28.71 -1.20 2.77
N ARG A 174 28.56 -0.48 3.89
CA ARG A 174 27.91 -1.02 5.10
C ARG A 174 26.45 -1.40 4.84
N THR A 175 25.71 -0.58 4.10
CA THR A 175 24.27 -0.77 3.90
C THR A 175 23.97 -1.78 2.78
N ALA A 176 24.83 -1.84 1.74
CA ALA A 176 24.64 -2.76 0.62
C ALA A 176 24.66 -4.23 1.05
N GLY A 177 25.57 -4.60 1.97
CA GLY A 177 25.66 -5.98 2.48
C GLY A 177 24.41 -6.48 3.20
N GLN A 178 23.55 -5.58 3.65
CA GLN A 178 22.30 -5.91 4.37
C GLN A 178 21.04 -5.89 3.47
N LEU A 179 21.17 -5.51 2.22
CA LEU A 179 20.04 -5.27 1.33
C LEU A 179 20.12 -6.16 0.07
N LYS A 180 18.94 -6.51 -0.46
CA LYS A 180 18.84 -7.12 -1.80
C LYS A 180 19.15 -6.09 -2.89
N ASN A 181 19.74 -6.52 -4.02
CA ASN A 181 20.19 -5.64 -5.12
C ASN A 181 19.23 -4.51 -5.49
N LYS A 182 17.94 -4.80 -5.65
CA LYS A 182 16.92 -3.77 -5.95
C LYS A 182 16.81 -2.68 -4.88
N ARG A 183 17.03 -3.03 -3.61
CA ARG A 183 17.01 -2.05 -2.51
C ARG A 183 18.31 -1.28 -2.44
N VAL A 184 19.44 -1.90 -2.82
CA VAL A 184 20.74 -1.21 -2.95
C VAL A 184 20.65 -0.17 -4.07
N LEU A 185 20.13 -0.54 -5.24
CA LEU A 185 19.91 0.40 -6.36
C LEU A 185 19.03 1.58 -5.96
N LEU A 186 17.93 1.32 -5.22
CA LEU A 186 17.06 2.37 -4.73
C LEU A 186 17.76 3.29 -3.72
N MET A 187 18.55 2.73 -2.82
CA MET A 187 19.35 3.45 -1.83
C MET A 187 20.39 4.36 -2.51
N THR A 188 21.16 3.85 -3.48
CA THR A 188 22.15 4.65 -4.21
C THR A 188 21.50 5.75 -5.05
N THR A 189 20.33 5.49 -5.64
CA THR A 189 19.55 6.51 -6.35
C THR A 189 19.07 7.61 -5.40
N ALA A 190 18.56 7.25 -4.23
CA ALA A 190 18.15 8.20 -3.19
C ALA A 190 19.35 9.04 -2.71
N LEU A 191 20.49 8.40 -2.48
CA LEU A 191 21.72 9.06 -2.01
C LEU A 191 22.25 10.06 -3.05
N ARG A 192 22.32 9.68 -4.33
CA ARG A 192 22.68 10.63 -5.42
C ARG A 192 21.71 11.81 -5.49
N SER A 193 20.42 11.54 -5.35
CA SER A 193 19.40 12.59 -5.34
C SER A 193 19.59 13.58 -4.19
N PHE A 194 19.88 13.08 -2.99
CA PHE A 194 20.14 13.91 -1.82
C PHE A 194 21.43 14.72 -1.95
N LEU A 195 22.52 14.12 -2.41
CA LEU A 195 23.81 14.82 -2.59
C LEU A 195 23.70 15.93 -3.64
N ARG A 196 22.93 15.71 -4.72
CA ARG A 196 22.62 16.76 -5.70
C ARG A 196 21.78 17.88 -5.10
N PHE A 197 20.81 17.56 -4.27
CA PHE A 197 20.02 18.54 -3.52
C PHE A 197 20.91 19.38 -2.59
N ALA A 198 21.78 18.75 -1.81
CA ALA A 198 22.70 19.45 -0.93
C ALA A 198 23.68 20.35 -1.69
N ARG A 199 24.15 19.92 -2.87
CA ARG A 199 24.99 20.76 -3.74
C ARG A 199 24.20 21.94 -4.34
N TYR A 200 22.98 21.70 -4.77
CA TYR A 200 22.09 22.74 -5.31
C TYR A 200 21.82 23.86 -4.26
N ARG A 201 21.70 23.49 -2.98
CA ARG A 201 21.56 24.43 -1.87
C ARG A 201 22.85 25.16 -1.51
N GLY A 202 24.00 24.75 -2.01
CA GLY A 202 25.30 25.26 -1.63
C GLY A 202 25.88 24.70 -0.32
N ASP A 203 25.21 23.69 0.29
CA ASP A 203 25.67 23.04 1.53
C ASP A 203 26.96 22.23 1.31
N ILE A 204 27.21 21.78 0.09
CA ILE A 204 28.43 21.08 -0.35
C ILE A 204 28.91 21.65 -1.67
N THR A 205 30.22 21.85 -1.80
CA THR A 205 30.87 22.36 -3.03
C THR A 205 31.25 21.24 -3.98
N LEU A 206 31.72 20.12 -3.44
CA LEU A 206 32.16 18.95 -4.20
C LEU A 206 31.00 18.14 -4.77
N ASP A 207 31.19 17.56 -5.95
CA ASP A 207 30.21 16.62 -6.53
C ASP A 207 30.31 15.23 -5.88
N LEU A 208 29.83 15.12 -4.66
CA LEU A 208 29.78 13.84 -3.95
C LEU A 208 28.77 12.85 -4.55
N ALA A 209 27.84 13.30 -5.40
CA ALA A 209 26.92 12.42 -6.09
C ALA A 209 27.62 11.50 -7.11
N ALA A 210 28.71 11.99 -7.71
CA ALA A 210 29.55 11.21 -8.61
C ALA A 210 30.31 10.08 -7.88
N CYS A 211 30.62 10.27 -6.59
CA CYS A 211 31.30 9.26 -5.77
C CYS A 211 30.40 8.06 -5.40
N VAL A 212 29.09 8.15 -5.61
CA VAL A 212 28.19 7.02 -5.31
C VAL A 212 28.40 5.92 -6.36
N PRO A 213 28.87 4.71 -5.98
CA PRO A 213 29.23 3.68 -6.94
C PRO A 213 27.99 3.21 -7.74
N PRO A 214 28.17 2.92 -9.04
CA PRO A 214 27.13 2.27 -9.81
C PRO A 214 26.91 0.85 -9.25
N ILE A 215 25.64 0.44 -9.20
CA ILE A 215 25.28 -0.91 -8.82
C ILE A 215 24.95 -1.69 -10.09
N ALA A 216 25.66 -2.76 -10.33
CA ALA A 216 25.40 -3.63 -11.46
C ALA A 216 23.95 -4.14 -11.38
N SER A 217 23.17 -3.78 -12.36
CA SER A 217 21.78 -4.19 -12.49
C SER A 217 21.52 -4.64 -13.92
N TRP A 218 21.54 -5.94 -14.09
CA TRP A 218 21.20 -6.54 -15.38
C TRP A 218 19.68 -6.48 -15.55
N SER A 219 19.20 -5.48 -16.24
CA SER A 219 17.77 -5.16 -16.36
C SER A 219 16.93 -6.33 -16.89
N LEU A 220 17.51 -7.18 -17.70
CA LEU A 220 16.85 -8.32 -18.31
C LEU A 220 17.37 -9.69 -17.83
N SER A 221 18.01 -9.80 -16.67
CA SER A 221 18.63 -11.05 -16.19
C SER A 221 17.64 -12.16 -15.81
N THR A 222 16.38 -11.82 -15.57
CA THR A 222 15.36 -12.80 -15.14
C THR A 222 14.23 -12.90 -16.15
N LEU A 223 13.68 -14.11 -16.32
CA LEU A 223 12.45 -14.32 -17.08
C LEU A 223 11.25 -13.68 -16.37
N PRO A 224 10.23 -13.24 -17.14
CA PRO A 224 8.95 -12.83 -16.58
C PRO A 224 8.37 -13.96 -15.71
N LYS A 225 8.05 -13.65 -14.46
CA LYS A 225 7.40 -14.63 -13.57
C LYS A 225 5.91 -14.57 -13.78
N SER A 226 5.44 -15.28 -14.78
CA SER A 226 4.03 -15.45 -15.15
C SER A 226 3.44 -16.71 -14.51
N LEU A 227 2.13 -16.73 -14.41
CA LEU A 227 1.36 -17.95 -14.21
C LEU A 227 1.30 -18.72 -15.56
N PRO A 228 1.38 -20.06 -15.58
CA PRO A 228 1.05 -20.80 -16.80
C PRO A 228 -0.34 -20.40 -17.32
N PRO A 229 -0.50 -20.09 -18.61
CA PRO A 229 -1.80 -19.65 -19.16
C PRO A 229 -2.95 -20.58 -18.81
N ALA A 230 -2.72 -21.90 -18.84
CA ALA A 230 -3.70 -22.93 -18.49
C ALA A 230 -4.20 -22.86 -17.04
N GLN A 231 -3.48 -22.19 -16.13
CA GLN A 231 -3.88 -22.06 -14.73
C GLN A 231 -4.75 -20.83 -14.45
N VAL A 232 -4.89 -19.91 -15.40
CA VAL A 232 -5.66 -18.66 -15.19
C VAL A 232 -7.15 -18.97 -15.04
N GLU A 233 -7.72 -19.73 -15.98
CA GLU A 233 -9.14 -20.08 -15.95
C GLU A 233 -9.53 -20.91 -14.70
N PRO A 234 -8.77 -21.93 -14.28
CA PRO A 234 -9.02 -22.63 -13.01
C PRO A 234 -9.05 -21.70 -11.79
N VAL A 235 -8.17 -20.69 -11.70
CA VAL A 235 -8.20 -19.69 -10.61
C VAL A 235 -9.48 -18.87 -10.66
N LEU A 236 -9.85 -18.37 -11.84
CA LEU A 236 -11.07 -17.58 -12.02
C LEU A 236 -12.33 -18.41 -11.70
N ALA A 237 -12.41 -19.64 -12.18
CA ALA A 237 -13.51 -20.55 -11.93
C ALA A 237 -13.66 -20.88 -10.43
N ASN A 238 -12.56 -21.20 -9.74
CA ASN A 238 -12.57 -21.44 -8.30
C ASN A 238 -13.15 -20.27 -7.50
N VAL A 239 -12.79 -19.04 -7.86
CA VAL A 239 -13.29 -17.85 -7.16
C VAL A 239 -14.73 -17.53 -7.56
N ARG A 240 -15.13 -17.77 -8.83
CA ARG A 240 -16.48 -17.55 -9.34
C ARG A 240 -17.52 -18.44 -8.62
N GLN A 241 -17.15 -19.68 -8.31
CA GLN A 241 -18.03 -20.61 -7.57
C GLN A 241 -18.41 -20.13 -6.17
N ARG A 242 -17.67 -19.14 -5.62
CA ARG A 242 -17.94 -18.60 -4.29
C ARG A 242 -19.05 -17.55 -4.37
N SER A 243 -20.29 -17.92 -4.05
CA SER A 243 -21.46 -17.06 -4.06
C SER A 243 -21.48 -15.98 -2.95
N THR A 244 -20.40 -15.83 -2.16
CA THR A 244 -20.27 -14.83 -1.10
C THR A 244 -19.91 -13.43 -1.66
N ALA A 245 -20.22 -12.38 -0.88
CA ALA A 245 -19.81 -11.01 -1.20
C ALA A 245 -18.30 -10.87 -1.49
N VAL A 246 -17.47 -11.58 -0.71
CA VAL A 246 -16.01 -11.63 -0.89
C VAL A 246 -15.65 -12.35 -2.18
N GLY A 247 -16.32 -13.48 -2.48
CA GLY A 247 -16.09 -14.24 -3.72
C GLY A 247 -16.39 -13.39 -4.96
N ARG A 248 -17.54 -12.72 -4.99
CA ARG A 248 -17.92 -11.82 -6.10
C ARG A 248 -16.91 -10.68 -6.28
N ARG A 249 -16.49 -10.04 -5.19
CA ARG A 249 -15.44 -9.01 -5.22
C ARG A 249 -14.14 -9.55 -5.80
N ASP A 250 -13.65 -10.66 -5.25
CA ASP A 250 -12.37 -11.25 -5.61
C ASP A 250 -12.39 -11.73 -7.08
N HIS A 251 -13.53 -12.26 -7.56
CA HIS A 251 -13.73 -12.63 -8.96
C HIS A 251 -13.64 -11.40 -9.89
N ALA A 252 -14.32 -10.30 -9.58
CA ALA A 252 -14.24 -9.07 -10.37
C ALA A 252 -12.80 -8.52 -10.41
N ILE A 253 -12.09 -8.51 -9.29
CA ILE A 253 -10.69 -8.08 -9.21
C ILE A 253 -9.80 -8.96 -10.11
N LEU A 254 -9.94 -10.29 -10.01
CA LEU A 254 -9.10 -11.21 -10.78
C LEU A 254 -9.41 -11.15 -12.27
N SER A 255 -10.68 -10.97 -12.67
CA SER A 255 -11.09 -10.78 -14.06
C SER A 255 -10.43 -9.52 -14.65
N LEU A 256 -10.43 -8.39 -13.93
CA LEU A 256 -9.72 -7.17 -14.35
C LEU A 256 -8.22 -7.39 -14.52
N LEU A 257 -7.59 -8.14 -13.62
CA LEU A 257 -6.16 -8.45 -13.71
C LEU A 257 -5.85 -9.38 -14.89
N ALA A 258 -6.67 -10.41 -15.10
CA ALA A 258 -6.44 -11.45 -16.11
C ALA A 258 -6.77 -10.97 -17.53
N ARG A 259 -7.91 -10.27 -17.71
CA ARG A 259 -8.40 -9.87 -19.05
C ARG A 259 -7.80 -8.56 -19.54
N LEU A 260 -7.58 -7.60 -18.65
CA LEU A 260 -7.07 -6.27 -19.00
C LEU A 260 -5.63 -6.01 -18.59
N GLY A 261 -4.99 -6.97 -17.92
CA GLY A 261 -3.62 -6.84 -17.46
C GLY A 261 -3.37 -5.63 -16.56
N LEU A 262 -4.37 -5.18 -15.79
CA LEU A 262 -4.27 -4.00 -14.94
C LEU A 262 -3.23 -4.20 -13.83
N ARG A 263 -2.59 -3.10 -13.42
CA ARG A 263 -1.74 -3.12 -12.24
C ARG A 263 -2.59 -3.20 -10.98
N GLY A 264 -2.12 -3.90 -9.95
CA GLY A 264 -2.87 -4.02 -8.69
C GLY A 264 -3.21 -2.67 -8.04
N GLY A 265 -2.37 -1.65 -8.23
CA GLY A 265 -2.66 -0.29 -7.78
C GLY A 265 -3.76 0.39 -8.58
N GLU A 266 -3.83 0.15 -9.89
CA GLU A 266 -4.91 0.65 -10.76
C GLU A 266 -6.25 0.06 -10.32
N VAL A 267 -6.33 -1.28 -10.18
CA VAL A 267 -7.54 -1.97 -9.70
C VAL A 267 -7.97 -1.50 -8.31
N GLY A 268 -7.02 -1.38 -7.36
CA GLY A 268 -7.32 -0.94 -6.01
C GLY A 268 -7.79 0.51 -5.90
N ASN A 269 -7.52 1.32 -6.91
CA ASN A 269 -7.88 2.74 -6.94
C ASN A 269 -9.12 3.06 -7.78
N LEU A 270 -9.71 2.09 -8.48
CA LEU A 270 -10.94 2.29 -9.25
C LEU A 270 -12.06 2.87 -8.38
N VAL A 271 -12.79 3.81 -8.96
CA VAL A 271 -14.02 4.37 -8.40
C VAL A 271 -15.22 4.00 -9.28
N LEU A 272 -16.42 4.21 -8.76
CA LEU A 272 -17.65 3.84 -9.49
C LEU A 272 -17.78 4.58 -10.81
N GLU A 273 -17.33 5.82 -10.84
CA GLU A 273 -17.35 6.71 -12.02
C GLU A 273 -16.35 6.32 -13.12
N ASP A 274 -15.42 5.42 -12.81
CA ASP A 274 -14.47 4.93 -13.81
C ASP A 274 -15.11 3.90 -14.77
N ILE A 275 -16.32 3.42 -14.48
CA ILE A 275 -17.05 2.46 -15.30
C ILE A 275 -18.06 3.19 -16.18
N ASP A 276 -17.81 3.20 -17.46
CA ASP A 276 -18.77 3.67 -18.48
C ASP A 276 -19.53 2.46 -19.01
N TRP A 277 -20.74 2.29 -18.48
CA TRP A 277 -21.62 1.17 -18.83
C TRP A 277 -22.20 1.29 -20.24
N GLU A 278 -22.50 2.50 -20.68
CA GLU A 278 -23.11 2.79 -21.98
C GLU A 278 -22.15 2.42 -23.11
N ASN A 279 -20.89 2.86 -22.99
CA ASN A 279 -19.87 2.60 -24.00
C ASN A 279 -19.05 1.34 -23.73
N SER A 280 -19.39 0.56 -22.70
CA SER A 280 -18.63 -0.62 -22.30
C SER A 280 -17.12 -0.34 -22.13
N ARG A 281 -16.77 0.75 -21.44
CA ARG A 281 -15.38 1.20 -21.23
C ARG A 281 -15.06 1.34 -19.75
N ILE A 282 -13.77 1.26 -19.44
CA ILE A 282 -13.23 1.49 -18.10
C ILE A 282 -12.10 2.52 -18.18
N ALA A 283 -12.19 3.57 -17.37
CA ALA A 283 -11.18 4.61 -17.25
C ALA A 283 -10.11 4.18 -16.23
N ILE A 284 -8.86 4.14 -16.63
CA ILE A 284 -7.73 3.73 -15.79
C ILE A 284 -6.79 4.89 -15.55
N ARG A 285 -6.63 5.29 -14.30
CA ARG A 285 -5.66 6.32 -13.91
C ARG A 285 -4.28 5.71 -13.69
N GLY A 286 -3.37 6.02 -14.58
CA GLY A 286 -1.98 5.56 -14.54
C GLY A 286 -1.07 6.49 -13.72
N LYS A 287 0.23 6.18 -13.70
CA LYS A 287 1.26 7.02 -13.10
C LYS A 287 1.32 8.40 -13.79
N GLY A 288 1.30 9.47 -13.02
CA GLY A 288 1.27 10.85 -13.53
C GLY A 288 -0.13 11.34 -13.92
N ASN A 289 -1.16 10.76 -13.31
CA ASN A 289 -2.58 11.12 -13.48
C ASN A 289 -3.10 11.04 -14.93
N ARG A 290 -2.43 10.30 -15.81
CA ARG A 290 -2.91 10.05 -17.17
C ARG A 290 -4.06 9.05 -17.11
N VAL A 291 -5.16 9.40 -17.79
CA VAL A 291 -6.33 8.54 -17.94
C VAL A 291 -6.23 7.80 -19.27
N ALA A 292 -6.45 6.50 -19.24
CA ALA A 292 -6.59 5.67 -20.43
C ALA A 292 -7.96 4.97 -20.38
N HIS A 293 -8.68 4.97 -21.47
CA HIS A 293 -9.93 4.25 -21.62
C HIS A 293 -9.68 2.89 -22.28
N LEU A 294 -10.13 1.82 -21.65
CA LEU A 294 -10.02 0.47 -22.17
C LEU A 294 -11.42 -0.08 -22.47
N PRO A 295 -11.58 -0.87 -23.53
CA PRO A 295 -12.80 -1.65 -23.71
C PRO A 295 -12.96 -2.62 -22.55
N MET A 296 -14.18 -2.78 -22.06
CA MET A 296 -14.50 -3.68 -20.95
C MET A 296 -15.12 -4.96 -21.53
N PRO A 297 -14.41 -6.10 -21.47
CA PRO A 297 -14.96 -7.39 -21.88
C PRO A 297 -16.24 -7.74 -21.13
N ALA A 298 -17.15 -8.42 -21.79
CA ALA A 298 -18.47 -8.75 -21.23
C ALA A 298 -18.38 -9.58 -19.93
N ASP A 299 -17.41 -10.50 -19.82
CA ASP A 299 -17.18 -11.29 -18.61
C ASP A 299 -16.69 -10.43 -17.44
N VAL A 300 -15.87 -9.41 -17.70
CA VAL A 300 -15.43 -8.43 -16.71
C VAL A 300 -16.62 -7.57 -16.24
N GLY A 301 -17.41 -7.07 -17.18
CA GLY A 301 -18.62 -6.29 -16.87
C GLY A 301 -19.60 -7.08 -16.02
N LYS A 302 -19.90 -8.34 -16.39
CA LYS A 302 -20.76 -9.26 -15.60
C LYS A 302 -20.21 -9.47 -14.19
N ALA A 303 -18.89 -9.66 -14.03
CA ALA A 303 -18.27 -9.85 -12.72
C ALA A 303 -18.39 -8.60 -11.83
N ILE A 304 -18.18 -7.41 -12.40
CA ILE A 304 -18.32 -6.14 -11.67
C ILE A 304 -19.78 -5.93 -11.26
N THR A 305 -20.74 -6.13 -12.18
CA THR A 305 -22.19 -6.02 -11.89
C THR A 305 -22.61 -6.96 -10.77
N ALA A 306 -22.19 -8.23 -10.83
CA ALA A 306 -22.51 -9.21 -9.78
C ALA A 306 -21.97 -8.79 -8.40
N TYR A 307 -20.79 -8.16 -8.35
CA TYR A 307 -20.24 -7.60 -7.12
C TYR A 307 -21.04 -6.37 -6.66
N LEU A 308 -21.33 -5.44 -7.54
CA LEU A 308 -22.08 -4.21 -7.20
C LEU A 308 -23.47 -4.51 -6.66
N GLN A 309 -24.19 -5.42 -7.30
CA GLN A 309 -25.58 -5.78 -6.91
C GLN A 309 -25.63 -6.61 -5.64
N ASN A 310 -24.77 -7.63 -5.52
CA ASN A 310 -24.93 -8.68 -4.51
C ASN A 310 -23.69 -8.87 -3.60
N GLY A 311 -22.69 -7.96 -3.66
CA GLY A 311 -21.45 -8.15 -2.91
C GLY A 311 -20.90 -6.88 -2.27
N ARG A 312 -21.07 -5.73 -2.91
CA ARG A 312 -20.51 -4.47 -2.42
C ARG A 312 -21.32 -3.93 -1.23
N PRO A 313 -20.67 -3.71 -0.07
CA PRO A 313 -21.35 -3.07 1.06
C PRO A 313 -21.82 -1.65 0.67
N ARG A 314 -23.02 -1.27 1.12
CA ARG A 314 -23.51 0.10 0.99
C ARG A 314 -22.87 0.96 2.07
N VAL A 315 -21.96 1.84 1.69
CA VAL A 315 -21.27 2.78 2.58
C VAL A 315 -21.49 4.18 2.02
N PRO A 316 -22.25 5.05 2.71
CA PRO A 316 -22.50 6.42 2.25
C PRO A 316 -21.20 7.17 1.99
N GLY A 317 -21.10 7.85 0.84
CA GLY A 317 -19.95 8.67 0.48
C GLY A 317 -18.70 7.90 -0.02
N GLU A 318 -18.66 6.57 0.12
CA GLU A 318 -17.52 5.78 -0.37
C GLU A 318 -17.69 5.46 -1.86
N ARG A 319 -16.82 6.06 -2.68
CA ARG A 319 -16.87 5.95 -4.15
C ARG A 319 -15.93 4.88 -4.71
N ARG A 320 -15.04 4.29 -3.90
CA ARG A 320 -14.16 3.21 -4.36
C ARG A 320 -14.96 2.00 -4.83
N LEU A 321 -14.60 1.45 -5.98
CA LEU A 321 -15.26 0.29 -6.54
C LEU A 321 -15.13 -0.92 -5.58
N PHE A 322 -13.91 -1.23 -5.15
CA PHE A 322 -13.63 -2.38 -4.31
C PHE A 322 -13.41 -2.00 -2.85
N LEU A 323 -14.23 -2.58 -1.98
CA LEU A 323 -14.18 -2.32 -0.54
C LEU A 323 -13.61 -3.50 0.23
N ARG A 324 -13.11 -3.20 1.43
CA ARG A 324 -12.71 -4.21 2.39
C ARG A 324 -13.94 -5.03 2.85
N ALA A 325 -13.73 -6.33 3.05
CA ALA A 325 -14.79 -7.21 3.55
C ALA A 325 -14.98 -7.15 5.07
N ARG A 326 -14.03 -6.54 5.77
CA ARG A 326 -14.08 -6.37 7.24
C ARG A 326 -13.96 -4.89 7.57
N ALA A 327 -14.72 -4.48 8.56
CA ALA A 327 -14.71 -3.10 9.05
C ALA A 327 -13.30 -2.63 9.48
N PRO A 328 -12.97 -1.36 9.26
CA PRO A 328 -13.81 -0.37 8.61
C PRO A 328 -14.00 -0.67 7.14
N LEU A 329 -15.26 -0.57 6.64
CA LEU A 329 -15.62 -0.86 5.26
C LEU A 329 -15.21 0.32 4.36
N THR A 330 -13.94 0.44 4.12
CA THR A 330 -13.35 1.49 3.28
C THR A 330 -12.79 0.88 2.00
N GLY A 331 -12.51 1.73 1.03
CA GLY A 331 -11.80 1.33 -0.19
C GLY A 331 -10.45 0.66 0.08
N PHE A 332 -9.95 -0.07 -0.88
CA PHE A 332 -8.64 -0.70 -0.80
C PHE A 332 -7.53 0.35 -0.67
N LYS A 333 -6.52 0.06 0.16
CA LYS A 333 -5.35 0.91 0.31
C LYS A 333 -4.23 0.45 -0.64
N GLY A 334 -4.43 0.72 -1.94
CA GLY A 334 -3.40 0.49 -2.96
C GLY A 334 -3.11 -0.99 -3.29
N GLN A 335 -1.96 -1.22 -3.89
CA GLN A 335 -1.54 -2.49 -4.49
C GLN A 335 -1.51 -3.68 -3.53
N GLY A 336 -1.17 -3.47 -2.26
CA GLY A 336 -1.04 -4.56 -1.29
C GLY A 336 -2.35 -5.31 -1.02
N SER A 337 -3.49 -4.59 -1.02
CA SER A 337 -4.80 -5.20 -0.83
C SER A 337 -5.17 -6.15 -1.98
N VAL A 338 -4.93 -5.72 -3.22
CA VAL A 338 -5.15 -6.55 -4.42
C VAL A 338 -4.18 -7.74 -4.44
N GLY A 339 -2.91 -7.52 -4.06
CA GLY A 339 -1.93 -8.60 -3.92
C GLY A 339 -2.38 -9.69 -2.94
N SER A 340 -3.02 -9.31 -1.83
CA SER A 340 -3.58 -10.26 -0.87
C SER A 340 -4.75 -11.08 -1.46
N VAL A 341 -5.60 -10.47 -2.28
CA VAL A 341 -6.68 -11.18 -3.00
C VAL A 341 -6.08 -12.25 -3.91
N VAL A 342 -5.09 -11.88 -4.72
CA VAL A 342 -4.38 -12.81 -5.61
C VAL A 342 -3.75 -13.96 -4.82
N LYS A 343 -3.00 -13.64 -3.76
CA LYS A 343 -2.36 -14.64 -2.91
C LYS A 343 -3.37 -15.69 -2.41
N HIS A 344 -4.47 -15.23 -1.81
CA HIS A 344 -5.50 -16.14 -1.29
C HIS A 344 -6.23 -16.92 -2.40
N ALA A 345 -6.40 -16.35 -3.59
CA ALA A 345 -7.01 -17.07 -4.71
C ALA A 345 -6.12 -18.22 -5.19
N LEU A 346 -4.82 -18.01 -5.34
CA LEU A 346 -3.85 -19.03 -5.71
C LEU A 346 -3.75 -20.14 -4.65
N GLU A 347 -3.70 -19.78 -3.38
CA GLU A 347 -3.66 -20.73 -2.27
C GLU A 347 -4.90 -21.63 -2.26
N ARG A 348 -6.08 -21.07 -2.50
CA ARG A 348 -7.32 -21.85 -2.59
C ARG A 348 -7.39 -22.74 -3.81
N ALA A 349 -6.87 -22.27 -4.93
CA ALA A 349 -6.77 -23.08 -6.15
C ALA A 349 -5.64 -24.14 -6.08
N LYS A 350 -4.90 -24.19 -4.96
CA LYS A 350 -3.73 -25.07 -4.76
C LYS A 350 -2.65 -24.89 -5.83
N ILE A 351 -2.52 -23.66 -6.34
CA ILE A 351 -1.52 -23.33 -7.34
C ILE A 351 -0.29 -22.79 -6.64
N ASP A 352 0.83 -23.50 -6.78
CA ASP A 352 2.12 -23.00 -6.35
C ASP A 352 2.69 -22.02 -7.37
N SER A 353 3.00 -20.83 -6.93
CA SER A 353 3.59 -19.79 -7.76
C SER A 353 4.72 -19.12 -7.01
N PRO A 354 5.89 -18.94 -7.63
CA PRO A 354 7.06 -18.33 -7.01
C PRO A 354 6.82 -16.85 -6.63
N ARG A 355 5.75 -16.25 -7.13
CA ARG A 355 5.29 -14.90 -6.76
C ARG A 355 3.77 -14.88 -6.66
N LYS A 356 3.26 -14.52 -5.49
CA LYS A 356 1.82 -14.45 -5.20
C LYS A 356 1.29 -13.00 -5.32
N GLY A 357 1.70 -12.25 -6.36
CA GLY A 357 1.33 -10.85 -6.57
C GLY A 357 0.54 -10.62 -7.86
N SER A 358 -0.15 -9.48 -7.96
CA SER A 358 -1.02 -9.12 -9.11
C SER A 358 -0.28 -9.05 -10.46
N HIS A 359 1.02 -8.76 -10.44
CA HIS A 359 1.80 -8.63 -11.68
C HIS A 359 1.92 -9.92 -12.50
N GLN A 360 1.78 -11.09 -11.88
CA GLN A 360 1.86 -12.35 -12.62
C GLN A 360 0.74 -12.48 -13.66
N PHE A 361 -0.50 -12.06 -13.38
CA PHE A 361 -1.58 -12.06 -14.37
C PHE A 361 -1.27 -11.18 -15.57
N ARG A 362 -0.68 -10.02 -15.33
CA ARG A 362 -0.23 -9.11 -16.39
C ARG A 362 0.90 -9.72 -17.22
N HIS A 363 1.85 -10.42 -16.60
CA HIS A 363 2.89 -11.15 -17.32
C HIS A 363 2.31 -12.32 -18.11
N THR A 364 1.34 -13.06 -17.54
CA THR A 364 0.65 -14.14 -18.25
C THR A 364 -0.08 -13.60 -19.47
N LEU A 365 -0.86 -12.50 -19.33
CA LEU A 365 -1.55 -11.90 -20.48
C LEU A 365 -0.57 -11.54 -21.60
N ALA A 366 0.52 -10.87 -21.27
CA ALA A 366 1.53 -10.49 -22.24
C ALA A 366 2.18 -11.69 -22.94
N SER A 367 2.54 -12.72 -22.17
CA SER A 367 3.12 -13.95 -22.74
C SER A 367 2.11 -14.70 -23.61
N THR A 368 0.83 -14.71 -23.22
CA THR A 368 -0.24 -15.32 -24.03
C THR A 368 -0.49 -14.56 -25.34
N MET A 369 -0.46 -13.23 -25.31
CA MET A 369 -0.56 -12.41 -26.51
C MET A 369 0.60 -12.69 -27.46
N LEU A 370 1.82 -12.75 -26.93
CA LEU A 370 3.01 -13.05 -27.71
C LEU A 370 2.93 -14.42 -28.37
N GLN A 371 2.52 -15.47 -27.61
CA GLN A 371 2.31 -16.82 -28.13
C GLN A 371 1.23 -16.90 -29.23
N LYS A 372 0.29 -15.94 -29.23
CA LYS A 372 -0.74 -15.81 -30.25
C LYS A 372 -0.32 -14.91 -31.43
N GLY A 373 0.96 -14.53 -31.50
CA GLY A 373 1.51 -13.75 -32.61
C GLY A 373 1.42 -12.24 -32.49
N SER A 374 0.94 -11.71 -31.33
CA SER A 374 0.95 -10.26 -31.12
C SER A 374 2.38 -9.71 -31.04
N SER A 375 2.64 -8.59 -31.69
CA SER A 375 3.92 -7.90 -31.63
C SER A 375 4.19 -7.30 -30.24
N LEU A 376 5.46 -7.10 -29.90
CA LEU A 376 5.84 -6.43 -28.65
C LEU A 376 5.24 -5.01 -28.55
N ARG A 377 5.04 -4.34 -29.69
CA ARG A 377 4.42 -3.02 -29.73
C ARG A 377 2.96 -3.09 -29.29
N GLU A 378 2.16 -3.97 -29.87
CA GLU A 378 0.75 -4.16 -29.50
C GLU A 378 0.61 -4.57 -28.03
N ILE A 379 1.46 -5.48 -27.54
CA ILE A 379 1.52 -5.84 -26.12
C ILE A 379 1.82 -4.60 -25.26
N GLY A 380 2.76 -3.76 -25.69
CA GLY A 380 3.11 -2.51 -25.02
C GLY A 380 1.94 -1.55 -24.92
N GLU A 381 1.17 -1.40 -26.00
CA GLU A 381 -0.03 -0.56 -26.09
C GLU A 381 -1.16 -1.06 -25.18
N VAL A 382 -1.51 -2.33 -25.28
CA VAL A 382 -2.53 -2.99 -24.41
C VAL A 382 -2.16 -2.86 -22.93
N LEU A 383 -0.91 -3.11 -22.61
CA LEU A 383 -0.41 -2.99 -21.23
C LEU A 383 -0.10 -1.55 -20.82
N ARG A 384 -0.17 -0.58 -21.70
CA ARG A 384 0.13 0.85 -21.44
C ARG A 384 1.54 1.01 -20.85
N HIS A 385 2.55 0.43 -21.51
CA HIS A 385 3.93 0.62 -21.16
C HIS A 385 4.42 1.99 -21.65
N ARG A 386 5.17 2.69 -20.80
CA ARG A 386 5.72 4.01 -21.14
C ARG A 386 6.97 3.94 -22.02
N SER A 387 7.71 2.85 -21.88
CA SER A 387 8.95 2.58 -22.64
C SER A 387 8.87 1.20 -23.27
N PRO A 388 9.27 1.07 -24.52
CA PRO A 388 9.43 -0.23 -25.19
C PRO A 388 10.28 -1.22 -24.39
N ASP A 389 11.31 -0.74 -23.68
CA ASP A 389 12.18 -1.56 -22.84
C ASP A 389 11.39 -2.34 -21.77
N THR A 390 10.27 -1.78 -21.31
CA THR A 390 9.40 -2.49 -20.34
C THR A 390 8.74 -3.71 -20.97
N THR A 391 8.51 -3.68 -22.28
CA THR A 391 7.89 -4.79 -23.05
C THR A 391 8.94 -5.77 -23.52
N ALA A 392 10.17 -5.32 -23.77
CA ALA A 392 11.29 -6.15 -24.24
C ALA A 392 11.58 -7.37 -23.33
N ILE A 393 11.15 -7.32 -22.05
CA ILE A 393 11.27 -8.48 -21.15
C ILE A 393 10.54 -9.72 -21.69
N TYR A 394 9.49 -9.55 -22.50
CA TYR A 394 8.70 -10.66 -23.06
C TYR A 394 9.37 -11.30 -24.27
N ALA A 395 10.27 -10.63 -24.99
CA ALA A 395 11.04 -11.23 -26.06
C ALA A 395 11.79 -12.51 -25.62
N LYS A 396 12.16 -12.58 -24.34
CA LYS A 396 12.84 -13.75 -23.75
C LYS A 396 11.99 -15.01 -23.61
N VAL A 397 10.69 -14.90 -23.73
CA VAL A 397 9.74 -16.02 -23.68
C VAL A 397 9.08 -16.28 -25.02
N ASP A 398 9.58 -15.61 -26.06
CA ASP A 398 9.21 -15.85 -27.45
C ASP A 398 10.08 -17.00 -28.03
N PHE A 399 9.79 -18.21 -27.56
CA PHE A 399 10.56 -19.38 -27.97
C PHE A 399 10.42 -19.67 -29.47
N LEU A 400 9.30 -19.30 -30.12
CA LEU A 400 9.11 -19.52 -31.56
C LEU A 400 10.07 -18.63 -32.36
N SER A 401 10.08 -17.32 -32.09
CA SER A 401 10.99 -16.40 -32.77
C SER A 401 12.44 -16.66 -32.40
N LEU A 402 12.74 -17.00 -31.12
CA LEU A 402 14.10 -17.33 -30.71
C LEU A 402 14.64 -18.60 -31.36
N ARG A 403 13.77 -19.62 -31.59
CA ARG A 403 14.16 -20.88 -32.24
C ARG A 403 14.56 -20.67 -33.68
N SER A 404 13.92 -19.75 -34.40
CA SER A 404 14.29 -19.45 -35.80
C SER A 404 15.65 -18.73 -35.92
N LEU A 405 16.10 -18.08 -34.83
CA LEU A 405 17.40 -17.40 -34.76
C LEU A 405 18.50 -18.28 -34.17
N ALA A 406 18.14 -19.44 -33.62
CA ALA A 406 19.12 -20.37 -33.05
C ALA A 406 19.97 -20.99 -34.16
N LEU A 407 21.29 -20.88 -33.99
CA LEU A 407 22.21 -21.66 -34.84
C LEU A 407 22.04 -23.16 -34.58
N PRO A 408 22.23 -24.00 -35.60
CA PRO A 408 22.23 -25.45 -35.39
C PRO A 408 23.30 -25.84 -34.36
N TRP A 409 22.99 -26.82 -33.53
CA TRP A 409 23.95 -27.29 -32.52
C TRP A 409 25.20 -27.83 -33.19
N PRO A 410 26.43 -27.42 -32.78
CA PRO A 410 27.64 -27.98 -33.32
C PRO A 410 27.65 -29.51 -33.09
N GLY A 411 27.65 -30.28 -34.16
CA GLY A 411 27.56 -31.75 -34.11
C GLY A 411 26.17 -32.37 -34.19
N GLY A 412 25.12 -31.57 -34.34
CA GLY A 412 23.78 -32.07 -34.70
C GLY A 412 23.77 -32.48 -36.18
N VAL A 413 23.33 -33.68 -36.44
CA VAL A 413 23.05 -34.15 -37.83
C VAL A 413 21.91 -33.28 -38.40
N PRO A 414 21.98 -32.80 -39.65
CA PRO A 414 20.97 -31.95 -40.27
C PRO A 414 19.59 -32.62 -40.35
#